data_15f14af6b6fac99189357b99c7f57107
#
_entry.id   15f14af6b6fac99189357b99c7f57107
#
_cell.length_a   1.000
_cell.length_b   1.000
_cell.length_c   1.000
_cell.angle_alpha   90.00
_cell.angle_beta   90.00
_cell.angle_gamma   90.00
#
_symmetry.space_group_name_H-M   'P 1'
#
loop_
_entity.id
_entity.type
_entity.pdbx_description
1 polymer ?
#
loop_
_entity_poly.entity_id
_entity_poly.type
_entity_poly.pdbx_seq_one_letter_code
_entity_poly.pdbx_strand_id
1 'polypeptide(L)'
;MNKDNSKIYLLVLLGLLTAFGPFVTDMYLPTLPAMTDFFHTSSSMVQMGLTTSMIGLAAGQLLFGPLSDKYGRRTPLLTAMWLFIGSTLLCIFASDIRQFVTARFLQGIAGSGGIVISRSVATDRFGGRDLARMLALIGAVNGVAPVVAPIIGGTLTDSIGWQGIFCILLMLGCVLLAGCFRLRESLPAERRSAVAWGDIFRSFGTVLRNRRYVAYVLQMGFAQGVLFAYIASSPFIMQGHYGFSAFEFSICFAVNAVAIGSAAAFSIRFRNPERSTRAGCMGMLLFAAAEAVTLGLGCGFWVYEGLLFGLLFAMGLTFTSSTALAMGAAREYAGTASAMLGAICFSFGGIVSPLVGIGDTLLSTGAVFIVCALCSWLSLRIAPRHTAFAAA
;
A
#
# COMPACT_ATOMS: atom_id res chain seq x y z
N MET A 1 33.21 17.98 16.12
CA MET A 1 31.97 17.48 16.79
C MET A 1 30.93 17.21 15.72
N ASN A 2 30.73 15.93 15.40
CA ASN A 2 29.71 15.50 14.42
C ASN A 2 28.35 15.54 15.11
N LYS A 3 27.59 16.63 14.95
CA LYS A 3 26.22 16.72 15.48
C LYS A 3 25.33 15.75 14.67
N ASP A 4 24.96 14.60 15.23
CA ASP A 4 23.96 13.70 14.66
C ASP A 4 22.62 14.42 14.45
N ASN A 5 21.81 13.92 13.53
CA ASN A 5 20.46 14.42 13.34
C ASN A 5 19.65 14.24 14.65
N SER A 6 18.86 15.25 15.04
CA SER A 6 18.04 15.12 16.26
C SER A 6 17.00 14.02 16.12
N LYS A 7 16.64 13.38 17.25
CA LYS A 7 15.60 12.31 17.26
C LYS A 7 14.26 12.81 16.71
N ILE A 8 13.89 14.06 17.02
CA ILE A 8 12.62 14.65 16.55
C ILE A 8 12.66 14.87 15.04
N TYR A 9 13.77 15.37 14.49
CA TYR A 9 13.93 15.54 13.05
C TYR A 9 13.80 14.20 12.32
N LEU A 10 14.47 13.15 12.81
CA LEU A 10 14.39 11.82 12.21
C LEU A 10 12.95 11.26 12.30
N LEU A 11 12.28 11.44 13.44
CA LEU A 11 10.91 11.00 13.61
C LEU A 11 9.97 11.64 12.58
N VAL A 12 10.03 12.95 12.44
CA VAL A 12 9.18 13.70 11.49
C VAL A 12 9.52 13.32 10.06
N LEU A 13 10.81 13.34 9.69
CA LEU A 13 11.21 13.02 8.32
C LEU A 13 10.85 11.57 7.93
N LEU A 14 11.20 10.59 8.76
CA LEU A 14 10.95 9.18 8.45
C LEU A 14 9.46 8.84 8.48
N GLY A 15 8.71 9.47 9.39
CA GLY A 15 7.25 9.36 9.43
C GLY A 15 6.61 9.88 8.15
N LEU A 16 6.96 11.08 7.72
CA LEU A 16 6.44 11.68 6.49
C LEU A 16 6.86 10.91 5.24
N LEU A 17 8.11 10.42 5.17
CA LEU A 17 8.58 9.57 4.06
C LEU A 17 7.78 8.27 3.95
N THR A 18 7.34 7.71 5.07
CA THR A 18 6.52 6.49 5.07
C THR A 18 5.07 6.77 4.71
N ALA A 19 4.49 7.87 5.21
CA ALA A 19 3.15 8.33 4.88
C ALA A 19 3.02 8.75 3.41
N PHE A 20 4.12 9.03 2.75
CA PHE A 20 4.17 9.50 1.38
C PHE A 20 3.49 8.53 0.40
N GLY A 21 3.62 7.20 0.61
CA GLY A 21 2.93 6.20 -0.19
C GLY A 21 1.41 6.42 -0.23
N PRO A 22 0.70 6.36 0.91
CA PRO A 22 -0.73 6.66 0.96
C PRO A 22 -1.11 8.05 0.41
N PHE A 23 -0.33 9.08 0.65
CA PHE A 23 -0.61 10.40 0.06
C PHE A 23 -0.58 10.36 -1.47
N VAL A 24 0.40 9.68 -2.05
CA VAL A 24 0.55 9.53 -3.51
C VAL A 24 -0.55 8.67 -4.12
N THR A 25 -1.02 7.62 -3.40
CA THR A 25 -2.03 6.70 -3.91
C THR A 25 -3.45 7.15 -3.64
N ASP A 26 -3.73 7.75 -2.48
CA ASP A 26 -5.09 7.89 -1.99
C ASP A 26 -5.62 9.32 -2.07
N MET A 27 -4.74 10.35 -2.05
CA MET A 27 -5.16 11.75 -2.04
C MET A 27 -5.90 12.18 -3.31
N TYR A 28 -5.60 11.58 -4.46
CA TYR A 28 -6.25 11.93 -5.74
C TYR A 28 -7.46 11.04 -6.08
N LEU A 29 -7.76 10.01 -5.26
CA LEU A 29 -8.88 9.09 -5.52
C LEU A 29 -10.22 9.81 -5.71
N PRO A 30 -10.56 10.85 -4.94
CA PRO A 30 -11.82 11.59 -5.15
C PRO A 30 -11.93 12.24 -6.53
N THR A 31 -10.80 12.47 -7.20
CA THR A 31 -10.77 13.12 -8.53
C THR A 31 -10.92 12.15 -9.69
N LEU A 32 -10.88 10.83 -9.47
CA LEU A 32 -10.88 9.83 -10.55
C LEU A 32 -12.08 9.96 -11.50
N PRO A 33 -13.33 10.17 -11.03
CA PRO A 33 -14.45 10.38 -11.94
C PRO A 33 -14.26 11.61 -12.83
N ALA A 34 -13.84 12.75 -12.29
CA ALA A 34 -13.60 13.98 -13.05
C ALA A 34 -12.44 13.82 -14.08
N MET A 35 -11.47 12.95 -13.80
CA MET A 35 -10.39 12.65 -14.74
C MET A 35 -10.87 11.86 -15.98
N THR A 36 -11.96 11.09 -15.88
CA THR A 36 -12.55 10.41 -17.04
C THR A 36 -13.06 11.44 -18.06
N ASP A 37 -13.70 12.48 -17.55
CA ASP A 37 -14.24 13.56 -18.37
C ASP A 37 -13.10 14.42 -18.96
N PHE A 38 -12.09 14.76 -18.13
CA PHE A 38 -10.96 15.57 -18.57
C PHE A 38 -10.15 14.91 -19.69
N PHE A 39 -9.85 13.61 -19.56
CA PHE A 39 -9.06 12.87 -20.56
C PHE A 39 -9.93 12.23 -21.66
N HIS A 40 -11.25 12.42 -21.64
CA HIS A 40 -12.21 11.81 -22.57
C HIS A 40 -11.98 10.30 -22.73
N THR A 41 -11.89 9.58 -21.61
CA THR A 41 -11.50 8.18 -21.58
C THR A 41 -12.39 7.34 -20.65
N SER A 42 -12.19 6.02 -20.63
CA SER A 42 -12.93 5.12 -19.73
C SER A 42 -12.40 5.13 -18.29
N SER A 43 -13.26 4.75 -17.33
CA SER A 43 -12.89 4.54 -15.94
C SER A 43 -11.72 3.58 -15.80
N SER A 44 -11.69 2.51 -16.61
CA SER A 44 -10.59 1.53 -16.61
C SER A 44 -9.24 2.17 -16.97
N MET A 45 -9.22 3.08 -17.93
CA MET A 45 -7.99 3.79 -18.32
C MET A 45 -7.50 4.74 -17.23
N VAL A 46 -8.40 5.41 -16.52
CA VAL A 46 -8.03 6.27 -15.39
C VAL A 46 -7.52 5.42 -14.21
N GLN A 47 -8.15 4.27 -13.95
CA GLN A 47 -7.69 3.29 -12.94
C GLN A 47 -6.30 2.71 -13.27
N MET A 48 -5.89 2.68 -14.55
CA MET A 48 -4.53 2.32 -14.94
C MET A 48 -3.47 3.25 -14.33
N GLY A 49 -3.80 4.51 -14.01
CA GLY A 49 -2.92 5.41 -13.27
C GLY A 49 -2.63 4.91 -11.85
N LEU A 50 -3.62 4.35 -11.16
CA LEU A 50 -3.44 3.69 -9.87
C LEU A 50 -2.62 2.39 -10.01
N THR A 51 -3.02 1.55 -10.97
CA THR A 51 -2.34 0.30 -11.33
C THR A 51 -0.85 0.48 -11.55
N THR A 52 -0.47 1.39 -12.45
CA THR A 52 0.94 1.60 -12.80
C THR A 52 1.74 2.19 -11.65
N SER A 53 1.12 3.06 -10.85
CA SER A 53 1.75 3.53 -9.60
C SER A 53 2.04 2.40 -8.62
N MET A 54 1.12 1.44 -8.48
CA MET A 54 1.33 0.27 -7.61
C MET A 54 2.38 -0.68 -8.14
N ILE A 55 2.39 -0.96 -9.44
CA ILE A 55 3.46 -1.74 -10.09
C ILE A 55 4.80 -1.03 -9.92
N GLY A 56 4.83 0.29 -10.05
CA GLY A 56 5.99 1.12 -9.77
C GLY A 56 6.46 0.99 -8.32
N LEU A 57 5.54 1.07 -7.35
CA LEU A 57 5.84 0.86 -5.93
C LEU A 57 6.41 -0.55 -5.68
N ALA A 58 5.85 -1.58 -6.29
CA ALA A 58 6.33 -2.95 -6.18
C ALA A 58 7.76 -3.10 -6.72
N ALA A 59 7.99 -2.64 -7.95
CA ALA A 59 9.31 -2.68 -8.60
C ALA A 59 10.35 -1.86 -7.81
N GLY A 60 9.96 -0.68 -7.37
CA GLY A 60 10.83 0.20 -6.62
C GLY A 60 11.21 -0.35 -5.24
N GLN A 61 10.34 -1.09 -4.55
CA GLN A 61 10.69 -1.74 -3.28
C GLN A 61 11.80 -2.79 -3.46
N LEU A 62 11.74 -3.57 -4.54
CA LEU A 62 12.78 -4.55 -4.87
C LEU A 62 14.09 -3.88 -5.29
N LEU A 63 14.03 -2.65 -5.81
CA LEU A 63 15.19 -1.91 -6.30
C LEU A 63 15.86 -1.08 -5.20
N PHE A 64 15.11 -0.24 -4.47
CA PHE A 64 15.66 0.71 -3.51
C PHE A 64 16.19 0.06 -2.24
N GLY A 65 15.71 -1.13 -1.85
CA GLY A 65 16.27 -1.90 -0.74
C GLY A 65 17.75 -2.17 -0.98
N PRO A 66 18.10 -3.03 -1.96
CA PRO A 66 19.48 -3.37 -2.27
C PRO A 66 20.34 -2.15 -2.68
N LEU A 67 19.77 -1.19 -3.42
CA LEU A 67 20.49 0.05 -3.77
C LEU A 67 20.95 0.80 -2.53
N SER A 68 20.08 0.94 -1.54
CA SER A 68 20.39 1.64 -0.31
C SER A 68 21.36 0.88 0.59
N ASP A 69 21.38 -0.45 0.53
CA ASP A 69 22.35 -1.27 1.24
C ASP A 69 23.75 -1.20 0.61
N LYS A 70 23.82 -0.98 -0.70
CA LYS A 70 25.09 -0.94 -1.45
C LYS A 70 25.71 0.45 -1.51
N TYR A 71 24.91 1.49 -1.75
CA TYR A 71 25.40 2.86 -1.98
C TYR A 71 25.22 3.79 -0.79
N GLY A 72 24.71 3.28 0.33
CA GLY A 72 24.31 4.08 1.49
C GLY A 72 22.86 4.56 1.38
N ARG A 73 22.29 5.06 2.47
CA ARG A 73 20.85 5.43 2.55
C ARG A 73 20.55 6.75 1.85
N ARG A 74 21.43 7.74 2.04
CA ARG A 74 21.19 9.12 1.62
C ARG A 74 21.12 9.28 0.11
N THR A 75 22.07 8.73 -0.64
CA THR A 75 22.15 8.93 -2.09
C THR A 75 20.94 8.34 -2.82
N PRO A 76 20.54 7.06 -2.63
CA PRO A 76 19.34 6.52 -3.26
C PRO A 76 18.06 7.22 -2.83
N LEU A 77 17.97 7.72 -1.58
CA LEU A 77 16.83 8.49 -1.12
C LEU A 77 16.69 9.82 -1.86
N LEU A 78 17.79 10.56 -2.03
CA LEU A 78 17.80 11.81 -2.81
C LEU A 78 17.42 11.55 -4.28
N THR A 79 17.96 10.48 -4.89
CA THR A 79 17.59 10.08 -6.26
C THR A 79 16.10 9.78 -6.36
N ALA A 80 15.53 9.05 -5.40
CA ALA A 80 14.10 8.77 -5.35
C ALA A 80 13.26 10.05 -5.24
N MET A 81 13.66 11.01 -4.40
CA MET A 81 12.94 12.28 -4.24
C MET A 81 13.01 13.15 -5.51
N TRP A 82 14.16 13.21 -6.18
CA TRP A 82 14.26 13.90 -7.47
C TRP A 82 13.40 13.26 -8.56
N LEU A 83 13.42 11.92 -8.65
CA LEU A 83 12.56 11.18 -9.56
C LEU A 83 11.08 11.43 -9.26
N PHE A 84 10.71 11.54 -7.97
CA PHE A 84 9.35 11.86 -7.55
C PHE A 84 8.90 13.24 -8.02
N ILE A 85 9.74 14.25 -7.82
CA ILE A 85 9.44 15.62 -8.27
C ILE A 85 9.27 15.65 -9.79
N GLY A 86 10.21 15.06 -10.54
CA GLY A 86 10.14 15.01 -12.00
C GLY A 86 8.90 14.28 -12.51
N SER A 87 8.59 13.11 -11.95
CA SER A 87 7.39 12.34 -12.34
C SER A 87 6.09 13.03 -11.94
N THR A 88 6.06 13.75 -10.81
CA THR A 88 4.88 14.53 -10.41
C THR A 88 4.64 15.71 -11.34
N LEU A 89 5.70 16.41 -11.79
CA LEU A 89 5.58 17.42 -12.81
C LEU A 89 5.03 16.84 -14.13
N LEU A 90 5.51 15.66 -14.54
CA LEU A 90 4.95 14.99 -15.72
C LEU A 90 3.47 14.64 -15.55
N CYS A 91 3.02 14.27 -14.33
CA CYS A 91 1.59 14.07 -14.04
C CYS A 91 0.80 15.37 -14.21
N ILE A 92 1.27 16.49 -13.66
CA ILE A 92 0.58 17.79 -13.71
C ILE A 92 0.40 18.28 -15.16
N PHE A 93 1.42 18.11 -15.98
CA PHE A 93 1.42 18.58 -17.38
C PHE A 93 0.95 17.51 -18.37
N ALA A 94 0.41 16.37 -17.91
CA ALA A 94 -0.10 15.35 -18.80
C ALA A 94 -1.32 15.87 -19.58
N SER A 95 -1.23 15.85 -20.89
CA SER A 95 -2.32 16.21 -21.83
C SER A 95 -3.08 14.98 -22.34
N ASP A 96 -2.53 13.79 -22.15
CA ASP A 96 -3.09 12.50 -22.54
C ASP A 96 -2.99 11.51 -21.38
N ILE A 97 -3.99 10.63 -21.29
CA ILE A 97 -4.06 9.60 -20.24
C ILE A 97 -2.84 8.67 -20.26
N ARG A 98 -2.26 8.36 -21.42
CA ARG A 98 -1.07 7.52 -21.53
C ARG A 98 0.16 8.17 -20.91
N GLN A 99 0.33 9.49 -21.09
CA GLN A 99 1.40 10.25 -20.44
C GLN A 99 1.22 10.22 -18.92
N PHE A 100 -0.01 10.45 -18.44
CA PHE A 100 -0.33 10.38 -17.04
C PHE A 100 -0.01 9.00 -16.45
N VAL A 101 -0.49 7.92 -17.07
CA VAL A 101 -0.26 6.53 -16.64
C VAL A 101 1.24 6.20 -16.58
N THR A 102 2.03 6.65 -17.56
CA THR A 102 3.49 6.46 -17.58
C THR A 102 4.17 7.25 -16.45
N ALA A 103 3.77 8.50 -16.25
CA ALA A 103 4.29 9.34 -15.17
C ALA A 103 3.96 8.74 -13.78
N ARG A 104 2.77 8.16 -13.61
CA ARG A 104 2.36 7.46 -12.39
C ARG A 104 3.23 6.24 -12.07
N PHE A 105 3.64 5.48 -13.09
CA PHE A 105 4.60 4.38 -12.92
C PHE A 105 5.92 4.87 -12.33
N LEU A 106 6.50 5.93 -12.90
CA LEU A 106 7.74 6.53 -12.40
C LEU A 106 7.58 7.10 -10.99
N GLN A 107 6.43 7.72 -10.72
CA GLN A 107 6.10 8.27 -9.41
C GLN A 107 5.98 7.15 -8.35
N GLY A 108 5.41 6.00 -8.72
CA GLY A 108 5.36 4.81 -7.86
C GLY A 108 6.76 4.28 -7.52
N ILE A 109 7.63 4.11 -8.52
CA ILE A 109 9.02 3.72 -8.28
C ILE A 109 9.68 4.68 -7.28
N ALA A 110 9.54 5.97 -7.51
CA ALA A 110 10.13 7.00 -6.66
C ALA A 110 9.59 6.97 -5.21
N GLY A 111 8.27 6.86 -5.05
CA GLY A 111 7.62 6.80 -3.74
C GLY A 111 8.08 5.63 -2.87
N SER A 112 8.39 4.49 -3.49
CA SER A 112 8.90 3.31 -2.79
C SER A 112 10.23 3.56 -2.08
N GLY A 113 11.09 4.41 -2.65
CA GLY A 113 12.39 4.77 -2.06
C GLY A 113 12.22 5.42 -0.67
N GLY A 114 11.26 6.33 -0.52
CA GLY A 114 10.92 6.92 0.78
C GLY A 114 10.47 5.87 1.80
N ILE A 115 9.56 4.97 1.40
CA ILE A 115 8.99 3.93 2.27
C ILE A 115 10.07 2.95 2.76
N VAL A 116 10.90 2.45 1.85
CA VAL A 116 11.90 1.43 2.17
C VAL A 116 13.05 2.01 2.98
N ILE A 117 13.59 3.13 2.50
CA ILE A 117 14.79 3.72 3.11
C ILE A 117 14.50 4.33 4.48
N SER A 118 13.27 4.86 4.71
CA SER A 118 12.90 5.38 6.03
C SER A 118 13.01 4.32 7.13
N ARG A 119 12.53 3.10 6.85
CA ARG A 119 12.64 1.95 7.80
C ARG A 119 14.09 1.55 8.01
N SER A 120 14.89 1.50 6.94
CA SER A 120 16.31 1.17 7.03
C SER A 120 17.09 2.20 7.86
N VAL A 121 16.85 3.51 7.65
CA VAL A 121 17.46 4.56 8.47
C VAL A 121 17.05 4.44 9.95
N ALA A 122 15.81 4.10 10.23
CA ALA A 122 15.36 3.87 11.60
C ALA A 122 16.14 2.71 12.26
N THR A 123 16.32 1.59 11.56
CA THR A 123 17.08 0.44 12.07
C THR A 123 18.58 0.71 12.21
N ASP A 124 19.15 1.54 11.34
CA ASP A 124 20.56 1.92 11.41
C ASP A 124 20.89 2.86 12.59
N ARG A 125 19.93 3.76 12.96
CA ARG A 125 20.14 4.83 13.95
C ARG A 125 19.64 4.50 15.34
N PHE A 126 18.69 3.58 15.47
CA PHE A 126 18.07 3.25 16.74
C PHE A 126 18.22 1.77 17.06
N GLY A 127 18.28 1.43 18.34
CA GLY A 127 18.34 0.05 18.82
C GLY A 127 17.36 -0.17 19.97
N GLY A 128 17.08 -1.44 20.28
CA GLY A 128 16.29 -1.84 21.43
C GLY A 128 14.92 -1.15 21.53
N ARG A 129 14.65 -0.53 22.68
CA ARG A 129 13.36 0.13 22.97
C ARG A 129 13.15 1.40 22.11
N ASP A 130 14.21 2.13 21.77
CA ASP A 130 14.10 3.35 20.94
C ASP A 130 13.74 2.99 19.50
N LEU A 131 14.28 1.91 18.95
CA LEU A 131 13.89 1.40 17.63
C LEU A 131 12.42 0.96 17.63
N ALA A 132 11.99 0.21 18.63
CA ALA A 132 10.59 -0.22 18.74
C ALA A 132 9.63 0.98 18.79
N ARG A 133 9.96 2.03 19.56
CA ARG A 133 9.18 3.26 19.60
C ARG A 133 9.15 4.00 18.26
N MET A 134 10.31 4.12 17.59
CA MET A 134 10.41 4.77 16.29
C MET A 134 9.55 4.05 15.24
N LEU A 135 9.66 2.72 15.16
CA LEU A 135 8.86 1.92 14.22
C LEU A 135 7.37 1.96 14.54
N ALA A 136 6.99 1.98 15.83
CA ALA A 136 5.59 2.14 16.23
C ALA A 136 5.01 3.50 15.80
N LEU A 137 5.78 4.59 15.95
CA LEU A 137 5.36 5.93 15.51
C LEU A 137 5.28 6.04 13.98
N ILE A 138 6.26 5.49 13.26
CA ILE A 138 6.22 5.37 11.80
C ILE A 138 4.98 4.57 11.37
N GLY A 139 4.69 3.46 12.06
CA GLY A 139 3.49 2.65 11.82
C GLY A 139 2.19 3.41 12.08
N ALA A 140 2.13 4.20 13.16
CA ALA A 140 0.97 5.03 13.47
C ALA A 140 0.72 6.09 12.38
N VAL A 141 1.78 6.79 11.94
CA VAL A 141 1.69 7.76 10.83
C VAL A 141 1.19 7.08 9.55
N ASN A 142 1.74 5.91 9.22
CA ASN A 142 1.32 5.13 8.05
C ASN A 142 -0.12 4.63 8.15
N GLY A 143 -0.63 4.37 9.37
CA GLY A 143 -2.03 3.99 9.60
C GLY A 143 -3.02 5.16 9.50
N VAL A 144 -2.59 6.37 9.85
CA VAL A 144 -3.42 7.59 9.77
C VAL A 144 -3.43 8.18 8.35
N ALA A 145 -2.34 8.03 7.61
CA ALA A 145 -2.20 8.62 6.28
C ALA A 145 -3.32 8.24 5.28
N PRO A 146 -3.77 6.97 5.18
CA PRO A 146 -4.89 6.59 4.31
C PRO A 146 -6.24 7.20 4.71
N VAL A 147 -6.39 7.67 5.95
CA VAL A 147 -7.57 8.40 6.43
C VAL A 147 -7.49 9.87 6.01
N VAL A 148 -6.34 10.49 6.26
CA VAL A 148 -6.13 11.93 6.07
C VAL A 148 -6.00 12.30 4.60
N ALA A 149 -5.30 11.48 3.79
CA ALA A 149 -5.01 11.80 2.40
C ALA A 149 -6.29 11.98 1.54
N PRO A 150 -7.27 11.06 1.54
CA PRO A 150 -8.50 11.25 0.78
C PRO A 150 -9.36 12.41 1.30
N ILE A 151 -9.38 12.67 2.61
CA ILE A 151 -10.13 13.81 3.19
C ILE A 151 -9.57 15.13 2.64
N ILE A 152 -8.25 15.30 2.65
CA ILE A 152 -7.61 16.49 2.06
C ILE A 152 -7.94 16.54 0.56
N GLY A 153 -7.82 15.42 -0.16
CA GLY A 153 -8.15 15.32 -1.56
C GLY A 153 -9.59 15.72 -1.86
N GLY A 154 -10.57 15.11 -1.18
CA GLY A 154 -11.98 15.37 -1.39
C GLY A 154 -12.41 16.80 -1.04
N THR A 155 -11.84 17.39 0.00
CA THR A 155 -12.12 18.79 0.39
C THR A 155 -11.63 19.78 -0.68
N LEU A 156 -10.55 19.46 -1.38
CA LEU A 156 -9.89 20.36 -2.32
C LEU A 156 -10.25 20.07 -3.78
N THR A 157 -10.83 18.91 -4.08
CA THR A 157 -11.15 18.48 -5.46
C THR A 157 -11.93 19.52 -6.24
N ASP A 158 -13.01 20.06 -5.64
CA ASP A 158 -13.92 20.99 -6.32
C ASP A 158 -13.28 22.37 -6.52
N SER A 159 -12.30 22.75 -5.71
CA SER A 159 -11.69 24.08 -5.75
C SER A 159 -10.44 24.14 -6.63
N ILE A 160 -9.60 23.10 -6.64
CA ILE A 160 -8.31 23.11 -7.36
C ILE A 160 -8.18 22.02 -8.42
N GLY A 161 -9.16 21.13 -8.52
CA GLY A 161 -9.16 20.02 -9.48
C GLY A 161 -8.05 19.00 -9.22
N TRP A 162 -7.96 18.00 -10.11
CA TRP A 162 -6.96 16.93 -9.98
C TRP A 162 -5.50 17.44 -10.13
N GLN A 163 -5.24 18.40 -11.02
CA GLN A 163 -3.90 18.98 -11.17
C GLN A 163 -3.45 19.69 -9.88
N GLY A 164 -4.36 20.41 -9.23
CA GLY A 164 -4.09 21.06 -7.95
C GLY A 164 -3.69 20.06 -6.85
N ILE A 165 -4.31 18.88 -6.82
CA ILE A 165 -3.91 17.80 -5.90
C ILE A 165 -2.46 17.36 -6.18
N PHE A 166 -2.07 17.19 -7.45
CA PHE A 166 -0.68 16.87 -7.80
C PHE A 166 0.28 18.02 -7.50
N CYS A 167 -0.14 19.29 -7.56
CA CYS A 167 0.67 20.42 -7.09
C CYS A 167 0.94 20.35 -5.57
N ILE A 168 -0.03 19.95 -4.76
CA ILE A 168 0.16 19.71 -3.32
C ILE A 168 1.16 18.58 -3.09
N LEU A 169 1.02 17.46 -3.84
CA LEU A 169 1.99 16.36 -3.77
C LEU A 169 3.40 16.79 -4.19
N LEU A 170 3.52 17.67 -5.17
CA LEU A 170 4.80 18.28 -5.58
C LEU A 170 5.40 19.12 -4.45
N MET A 171 4.61 19.97 -3.81
CA MET A 171 5.07 20.77 -2.66
C MET A 171 5.53 19.86 -1.52
N LEU A 172 4.79 18.83 -1.19
CA LEU A 172 5.17 17.84 -0.18
C LEU A 172 6.50 17.16 -0.56
N GLY A 173 6.65 16.76 -1.83
CA GLY A 173 7.89 16.18 -2.36
C GLY A 173 9.09 17.14 -2.21
N CYS A 174 8.91 18.43 -2.50
CA CYS A 174 9.95 19.44 -2.32
C CYS A 174 10.34 19.63 -0.84
N VAL A 175 9.37 19.66 0.07
CA VAL A 175 9.62 19.74 1.53
C VAL A 175 10.39 18.50 2.00
N LEU A 176 9.99 17.30 1.54
CA LEU A 176 10.71 16.07 1.88
C LEU A 176 12.12 16.04 1.29
N LEU A 177 12.31 16.48 0.05
CA LEU A 177 13.65 16.61 -0.56
C LEU A 177 14.53 17.54 0.26
N ALA A 178 14.02 18.71 0.65
CA ALA A 178 14.74 19.64 1.51
C ALA A 178 15.11 19.01 2.87
N GLY A 179 14.19 18.24 3.44
CA GLY A 179 14.47 17.38 4.59
C GLY A 179 15.61 16.39 4.29
N CYS A 180 15.53 15.63 3.22
CA CYS A 180 16.52 14.60 2.86
C CYS A 180 17.92 15.19 2.64
N PHE A 181 18.06 16.44 2.18
CA PHE A 181 19.37 17.08 2.08
C PHE A 181 20.09 17.24 3.43
N ARG A 182 19.33 17.45 4.51
CA ARG A 182 19.86 17.55 5.87
C ARG A 182 20.12 16.19 6.53
N LEU A 183 19.59 15.10 5.92
CA LEU A 183 19.80 13.76 6.42
C LEU A 183 21.27 13.38 6.25
N ARG A 184 21.90 12.95 7.35
CA ARG A 184 23.25 12.40 7.34
C ARG A 184 23.19 10.93 7.02
N GLU A 185 24.23 10.45 6.32
CA GLU A 185 24.36 9.02 6.02
C GLU A 185 24.29 8.20 7.32
N SER A 186 23.42 7.19 7.31
CA SER A 186 23.23 6.30 8.45
C SER A 186 23.98 4.98 8.33
N LEU A 187 24.35 4.59 7.09
CA LEU A 187 25.08 3.37 6.80
C LEU A 187 26.55 3.67 6.49
N PRO A 188 27.49 3.44 7.43
CA PRO A 188 28.93 3.62 7.22
C PRO A 188 29.42 2.77 6.04
N ALA A 189 30.46 3.24 5.36
CA ALA A 189 31.00 2.59 4.17
C ALA A 189 31.40 1.12 4.43
N GLU A 190 31.91 0.83 5.64
CA GLU A 190 32.36 -0.49 6.07
C GLU A 190 31.21 -1.50 6.25
N ARG A 191 29.98 -1.01 6.44
CA ARG A 191 28.76 -1.82 6.62
C ARG A 191 27.95 -1.98 5.34
N ARG A 192 28.37 -1.32 4.24
CA ARG A 192 27.68 -1.42 2.96
C ARG A 192 27.80 -2.82 2.39
N SER A 193 26.72 -3.29 1.80
CA SER A 193 26.69 -4.63 1.21
C SER A 193 27.62 -4.72 0.00
N ALA A 194 28.56 -5.67 0.06
CA ALA A 194 29.40 -6.05 -1.07
C ALA A 194 28.76 -7.14 -1.95
N VAL A 195 27.53 -7.56 -1.63
CA VAL A 195 26.83 -8.66 -2.30
C VAL A 195 26.56 -8.31 -3.76
N ALA A 196 26.86 -9.25 -4.65
CA ALA A 196 26.59 -9.10 -6.08
C ALA A 196 25.06 -9.11 -6.34
N TRP A 197 24.61 -8.38 -7.37
CA TRP A 197 23.20 -8.35 -7.75
C TRP A 197 22.61 -9.75 -7.99
N GLY A 198 23.42 -10.65 -8.58
CA GLY A 198 23.00 -12.04 -8.83
C GLY A 198 22.65 -12.81 -7.55
N ASP A 199 23.37 -12.57 -6.46
CA ASP A 199 23.11 -13.24 -5.17
C ASP A 199 21.89 -12.68 -4.46
N ILE A 200 21.59 -11.39 -4.66
CA ILE A 200 20.33 -10.78 -4.20
C ILE A 200 19.15 -11.46 -4.88
N PHE A 201 19.17 -11.61 -6.21
CA PHE A 201 18.13 -12.32 -6.94
C PHE A 201 18.04 -13.81 -6.58
N ARG A 202 19.18 -14.44 -6.26
CA ARG A 202 19.22 -15.83 -5.76
C ARG A 202 18.52 -15.95 -4.40
N SER A 203 18.69 -14.96 -3.51
CA SER A 203 18.01 -14.95 -2.22
C SER A 203 16.48 -14.85 -2.37
N PHE A 204 15.96 -14.10 -3.36
CA PHE A 204 14.55 -14.10 -3.70
C PHE A 204 14.05 -15.50 -4.09
N GLY A 205 14.80 -16.20 -4.95
CA GLY A 205 14.50 -17.58 -5.32
C GLY A 205 14.46 -18.54 -4.13
N THR A 206 15.37 -18.37 -3.16
CA THR A 206 15.41 -19.17 -1.93
C THR A 206 14.17 -18.95 -1.07
N VAL A 207 13.76 -17.71 -0.88
CA VAL A 207 12.55 -17.36 -0.11
C VAL A 207 11.29 -17.90 -0.78
N LEU A 208 11.19 -17.82 -2.12
CA LEU A 208 10.06 -18.35 -2.89
C LEU A 208 9.97 -19.89 -2.88
N ARG A 209 11.02 -20.60 -2.54
CA ARG A 209 10.98 -22.07 -2.36
C ARG A 209 10.34 -22.49 -1.05
N ASN A 210 10.22 -21.57 -0.09
CA ASN A 210 9.55 -21.83 1.18
C ASN A 210 8.02 -21.82 0.99
N ARG A 211 7.41 -23.00 0.88
CA ARG A 211 5.97 -23.18 0.65
C ARG A 211 5.10 -22.46 1.69
N ARG A 212 5.56 -22.42 2.95
CA ARG A 212 4.81 -21.75 4.02
C ARG A 212 4.81 -20.24 3.83
N TYR A 213 5.95 -19.66 3.51
CA TYR A 213 6.07 -18.25 3.19
C TYR A 213 5.18 -17.90 2.00
N VAL A 214 5.29 -18.64 0.91
CA VAL A 214 4.51 -18.41 -0.32
C VAL A 214 3.00 -18.49 -0.06
N ALA A 215 2.54 -19.47 0.72
CA ALA A 215 1.12 -19.60 1.05
C ALA A 215 0.57 -18.37 1.76
N TYR A 216 1.28 -17.85 2.79
CA TYR A 216 0.83 -16.65 3.51
C TYR A 216 0.99 -15.37 2.69
N VAL A 217 2.02 -15.27 1.86
CA VAL A 217 2.20 -14.12 0.96
C VAL A 217 1.15 -14.07 -0.14
N LEU A 218 0.80 -15.23 -0.73
CA LEU A 218 -0.32 -15.30 -1.69
C LEU A 218 -1.65 -14.98 -1.04
N GLN A 219 -1.90 -15.52 0.16
CA GLN A 219 -3.10 -15.19 0.93
C GLN A 219 -3.21 -13.67 1.15
N MET A 220 -2.10 -13.04 1.57
CA MET A 220 -2.06 -11.61 1.80
C MET A 220 -2.15 -10.81 0.50
N GLY A 221 -1.54 -11.28 -0.59
CA GLY A 221 -1.65 -10.68 -1.93
C GLY A 221 -3.10 -10.63 -2.40
N PHE A 222 -3.85 -11.72 -2.29
CA PHE A 222 -5.27 -11.75 -2.63
C PHE A 222 -6.13 -10.90 -1.69
N ALA A 223 -5.83 -10.85 -0.39
CA ALA A 223 -6.49 -9.94 0.53
C ALA A 223 -6.24 -8.47 0.17
N GLN A 224 -5.00 -8.13 -0.22
CA GLN A 224 -4.69 -6.82 -0.80
C GLN A 224 -5.42 -6.58 -2.13
N GLY A 225 -5.66 -7.62 -2.92
CA GLY A 225 -6.51 -7.53 -4.11
C GLY A 225 -7.93 -7.03 -3.78
N VAL A 226 -8.53 -7.51 -2.69
CA VAL A 226 -9.83 -6.99 -2.20
C VAL A 226 -9.72 -5.50 -1.84
N LEU A 227 -8.67 -5.10 -1.12
CA LEU A 227 -8.46 -3.70 -0.75
C LEU A 227 -8.34 -2.81 -1.99
N PHE A 228 -7.50 -3.20 -2.94
CA PHE A 228 -7.25 -2.38 -4.12
C PHE A 228 -8.41 -2.39 -5.13
N ALA A 229 -9.21 -3.47 -5.16
CA ALA A 229 -10.49 -3.47 -5.87
C ALA A 229 -11.43 -2.42 -5.28
N TYR A 230 -11.57 -2.38 -3.94
CA TYR A 230 -12.32 -1.34 -3.25
C TYR A 230 -11.77 0.06 -3.55
N ILE A 231 -10.46 0.28 -3.38
CA ILE A 231 -9.84 1.59 -3.62
C ILE A 231 -10.08 2.08 -5.06
N ALA A 232 -10.00 1.19 -6.06
CA ALA A 232 -10.16 1.55 -7.45
C ALA A 232 -11.62 1.76 -7.87
N SER A 233 -12.57 1.00 -7.30
CA SER A 233 -13.98 1.07 -7.68
C SER A 233 -14.80 2.07 -6.88
N SER A 234 -14.48 2.28 -5.60
CA SER A 234 -15.31 3.07 -4.69
C SER A 234 -15.56 4.52 -5.14
N PRO A 235 -14.61 5.29 -5.74
CA PRO A 235 -14.92 6.62 -6.24
C PRO A 235 -16.01 6.60 -7.32
N PHE A 236 -15.97 5.61 -8.21
CA PHE A 236 -16.97 5.48 -9.28
C PHE A 236 -18.31 4.96 -8.77
N ILE A 237 -18.31 4.06 -7.79
CA ILE A 237 -19.54 3.55 -7.17
C ILE A 237 -20.18 4.63 -6.32
N MET A 238 -19.45 5.26 -5.40
CA MET A 238 -20.02 6.23 -4.47
C MET A 238 -20.39 7.54 -5.16
N GLN A 239 -19.54 8.08 -6.01
CA GLN A 239 -19.81 9.35 -6.70
C GLN A 239 -20.68 9.13 -7.95
N GLY A 240 -20.37 8.12 -8.78
CA GLY A 240 -21.06 7.90 -10.06
C GLY A 240 -22.41 7.21 -9.90
N HIS A 241 -22.54 6.17 -9.05
CA HIS A 241 -23.79 5.41 -8.89
C HIS A 241 -24.68 5.96 -7.77
N TYR A 242 -24.10 6.28 -6.60
CA TYR A 242 -24.87 6.79 -5.46
C TYR A 242 -24.95 8.33 -5.41
N GLY A 243 -24.24 9.05 -6.28
CA GLY A 243 -24.33 10.53 -6.40
C GLY A 243 -23.63 11.31 -5.29
N PHE A 244 -22.69 10.70 -4.59
CA PHE A 244 -21.94 11.37 -3.51
C PHE A 244 -20.98 12.42 -4.08
N SER A 245 -20.79 13.50 -3.33
CA SER A 245 -19.71 14.44 -3.58
C SER A 245 -18.33 13.83 -3.29
N ALA A 246 -17.28 14.43 -3.82
CA ALA A 246 -15.90 14.04 -3.55
C ALA A 246 -15.57 14.07 -2.04
N PHE A 247 -16.16 15.01 -1.32
CA PHE A 247 -16.00 15.13 0.14
C PHE A 247 -16.72 14.00 0.89
N GLU A 248 -17.98 13.72 0.57
CA GLU A 248 -18.75 12.62 1.19
C GLU A 248 -18.09 11.25 0.94
N PHE A 249 -17.63 11.01 -0.29
CA PHE A 249 -16.80 9.83 -0.60
C PHE A 249 -15.61 9.73 0.34
N SER A 250 -14.89 10.82 0.56
CA SER A 250 -13.69 10.83 1.40
C SER A 250 -13.97 10.52 2.86
N ILE A 251 -15.13 10.94 3.38
CA ILE A 251 -15.56 10.58 4.74
C ILE A 251 -15.86 9.08 4.84
N CYS A 252 -16.60 8.50 3.88
CA CYS A 252 -16.86 7.06 3.84
C CYS A 252 -15.54 6.27 3.75
N PHE A 253 -14.61 6.72 2.90
CA PHE A 253 -13.30 6.11 2.78
C PHE A 253 -12.52 6.12 4.10
N ALA A 254 -12.59 7.24 4.85
CA ALA A 254 -11.97 7.35 6.17
C ALA A 254 -12.60 6.39 7.20
N VAL A 255 -13.93 6.26 7.20
CA VAL A 255 -14.65 5.29 8.05
C VAL A 255 -14.20 3.86 7.72
N ASN A 256 -14.08 3.53 6.45
CA ASN A 256 -13.60 2.22 5.99
C ASN A 256 -12.14 1.95 6.39
N ALA A 257 -11.28 2.96 6.38
CA ALA A 257 -9.91 2.82 6.89
C ALA A 257 -9.88 2.52 8.40
N VAL A 258 -10.82 3.06 9.18
CA VAL A 258 -10.99 2.73 10.61
C VAL A 258 -11.40 1.27 10.79
N ALA A 259 -12.23 0.69 9.91
CA ALA A 259 -12.56 -0.74 9.95
C ALA A 259 -11.29 -1.61 9.86
N ILE A 260 -10.42 -1.31 8.90
CA ILE A 260 -9.15 -2.05 8.71
C ILE A 260 -8.24 -1.91 9.93
N GLY A 261 -8.06 -0.69 10.42
CA GLY A 261 -7.19 -0.40 11.56
C GLY A 261 -7.69 -1.04 12.86
N SER A 262 -8.98 -0.97 13.13
CA SER A 262 -9.61 -1.59 14.32
C SER A 262 -9.53 -3.11 14.28
N ALA A 263 -9.71 -3.72 13.10
CA ALA A 263 -9.56 -5.15 12.91
C ALA A 263 -8.11 -5.62 13.14
N ALA A 264 -7.14 -4.86 12.63
CA ALA A 264 -5.72 -5.15 12.86
C ALA A 264 -5.39 -5.12 14.37
N ALA A 265 -5.91 -4.15 15.11
CA ALA A 265 -5.79 -4.08 16.57
C ALA A 265 -6.54 -5.24 17.26
N PHE A 266 -7.73 -5.60 16.80
CA PHE A 266 -8.52 -6.71 17.35
C PHE A 266 -7.86 -8.07 17.10
N SER A 267 -7.08 -8.21 16.01
CA SER A 267 -6.36 -9.44 15.67
C SER A 267 -5.43 -9.93 16.79
N ILE A 268 -4.90 -9.00 17.62
CA ILE A 268 -4.01 -9.30 18.75
C ILE A 268 -4.73 -10.13 19.85
N ARG A 269 -6.07 -10.06 19.93
CA ARG A 269 -6.86 -10.87 20.88
C ARG A 269 -6.89 -12.35 20.54
N PHE A 270 -6.59 -12.71 19.30
CA PHE A 270 -6.46 -14.11 18.93
C PHE A 270 -5.13 -14.67 19.45
N ARG A 271 -5.18 -15.66 20.33
CA ARG A 271 -3.98 -16.33 20.86
C ARG A 271 -3.11 -16.99 19.78
N ASN A 272 -3.71 -17.31 18.63
CA ASN A 272 -3.02 -17.95 17.50
C ASN A 272 -3.24 -17.12 16.24
N PRO A 273 -2.17 -16.58 15.61
CA PRO A 273 -2.27 -15.83 14.36
C PRO A 273 -2.95 -16.60 13.22
N GLU A 274 -2.79 -17.94 13.16
CA GLU A 274 -3.48 -18.76 12.15
C GLU A 274 -5.00 -18.74 12.29
N ARG A 275 -5.51 -18.67 13.55
CA ARG A 275 -6.96 -18.56 13.80
C ARG A 275 -7.49 -17.21 13.34
N SER A 276 -6.76 -16.13 13.61
CA SER A 276 -7.10 -14.78 13.14
C SER A 276 -7.15 -14.73 11.60
N THR A 277 -6.11 -15.27 10.94
CA THR A 277 -6.05 -15.32 9.48
C THR A 277 -7.21 -16.12 8.89
N ARG A 278 -7.53 -17.29 9.46
CA ARG A 278 -8.67 -18.12 8.98
C ARG A 278 -10.01 -17.43 9.18
N ALA A 279 -10.23 -16.83 10.34
CA ALA A 279 -11.46 -16.07 10.62
C ALA A 279 -11.62 -14.89 9.65
N GLY A 280 -10.53 -14.16 9.41
CA GLY A 280 -10.51 -13.07 8.43
C GLY A 280 -10.82 -13.54 7.00
N CYS A 281 -10.19 -14.63 6.53
CA CYS A 281 -10.46 -15.17 5.19
C CYS A 281 -11.91 -15.68 5.04
N MET A 282 -12.48 -16.34 6.07
CA MET A 282 -13.88 -16.76 6.04
C MET A 282 -14.83 -15.57 6.05
N GLY A 283 -14.55 -14.56 6.89
CA GLY A 283 -15.32 -13.31 6.92
C GLY A 283 -15.27 -12.59 5.57
N MET A 284 -14.07 -12.46 4.97
CA MET A 284 -13.94 -11.89 3.62
C MET A 284 -14.78 -12.60 2.59
N LEU A 285 -14.79 -13.94 2.58
CA LEU A 285 -15.58 -14.72 1.61
C LEU A 285 -17.08 -14.50 1.81
N LEU A 286 -17.53 -14.47 3.05
CA LEU A 286 -18.94 -14.25 3.39
C LEU A 286 -19.39 -12.84 2.96
N PHE A 287 -18.67 -11.82 3.37
CA PHE A 287 -19.00 -10.43 3.04
C PHE A 287 -18.81 -10.13 1.56
N ALA A 288 -17.79 -10.70 0.88
CA ALA A 288 -17.61 -10.54 -0.56
C ALA A 288 -18.78 -11.16 -1.35
N ALA A 289 -19.28 -12.31 -0.94
CA ALA A 289 -20.46 -12.93 -1.57
C ALA A 289 -21.71 -12.08 -1.36
N ALA A 290 -21.96 -11.60 -0.14
CA ALA A 290 -23.08 -10.73 0.17
C ALA A 290 -22.99 -9.40 -0.60
N GLU A 291 -21.81 -8.80 -0.67
CA GLU A 291 -21.55 -7.55 -1.38
C GLU A 291 -21.79 -7.69 -2.89
N ALA A 292 -21.34 -8.80 -3.49
CA ALA A 292 -21.57 -9.04 -4.91
C ALA A 292 -23.07 -9.18 -5.24
N VAL A 293 -23.86 -9.80 -4.35
CA VAL A 293 -25.32 -9.84 -4.49
C VAL A 293 -25.93 -8.46 -4.36
N THR A 294 -25.48 -7.66 -3.40
CA THR A 294 -25.95 -6.30 -3.17
C THR A 294 -25.70 -5.40 -4.39
N LEU A 295 -24.50 -5.47 -4.95
CA LEU A 295 -24.12 -4.71 -6.15
C LEU A 295 -24.92 -5.19 -7.38
N GLY A 296 -25.16 -6.49 -7.51
CA GLY A 296 -25.96 -7.04 -8.61
C GLY A 296 -27.45 -6.72 -8.54
N LEU A 297 -28.01 -6.54 -7.34
CA LEU A 297 -29.41 -6.19 -7.12
C LEU A 297 -29.68 -4.67 -7.08
N GLY A 298 -28.63 -3.82 -7.10
CA GLY A 298 -28.75 -2.38 -7.00
C GLY A 298 -29.33 -1.91 -5.65
N CYS A 299 -28.91 -2.55 -4.55
CA CYS A 299 -29.38 -2.18 -3.21
C CYS A 299 -28.90 -0.76 -2.82
N GLY A 300 -29.58 -0.14 -1.83
CA GLY A 300 -29.23 1.19 -1.37
C GLY A 300 -27.86 1.27 -0.69
N PHE A 301 -27.30 2.49 -0.68
CA PHE A 301 -25.94 2.80 -0.17
C PHE A 301 -25.63 2.21 1.21
N TRP A 302 -26.54 2.28 2.17
CA TRP A 302 -26.27 1.81 3.54
C TRP A 302 -26.06 0.30 3.65
N VAL A 303 -26.67 -0.47 2.75
CA VAL A 303 -26.44 -1.94 2.69
C VAL A 303 -25.07 -2.22 2.09
N TYR A 304 -24.72 -1.53 0.99
CA TYR A 304 -23.39 -1.56 0.38
C TYR A 304 -22.33 -1.20 1.40
N GLU A 305 -22.41 -0.04 2.05
CA GLU A 305 -21.38 0.44 2.98
C GLU A 305 -21.24 -0.46 4.22
N GLY A 306 -22.35 -0.97 4.75
CA GLY A 306 -22.33 -1.90 5.89
C GLY A 306 -21.64 -3.22 5.59
N LEU A 307 -21.90 -3.81 4.42
CA LEU A 307 -21.23 -5.03 3.97
C LEU A 307 -19.78 -4.80 3.61
N LEU A 308 -19.47 -3.69 2.94
CA LEU A 308 -18.12 -3.26 2.63
C LEU A 308 -17.28 -3.05 3.91
N PHE A 309 -17.83 -2.38 4.92
CA PHE A 309 -17.19 -2.22 6.23
C PHE A 309 -16.87 -3.58 6.87
N GLY A 310 -17.81 -4.52 6.82
CA GLY A 310 -17.61 -5.90 7.29
C GLY A 310 -16.52 -6.64 6.49
N LEU A 311 -16.49 -6.47 5.17
CA LEU A 311 -15.48 -7.05 4.28
C LEU A 311 -14.07 -6.53 4.62
N LEU A 312 -13.93 -5.21 4.77
CA LEU A 312 -12.67 -4.55 5.10
C LEU A 312 -12.20 -4.86 6.54
N PHE A 313 -13.14 -4.97 7.48
CA PHE A 313 -12.82 -5.45 8.83
C PHE A 313 -12.29 -6.89 8.80
N ALA A 314 -12.97 -7.80 8.10
CA ALA A 314 -12.51 -9.19 7.97
C ALA A 314 -11.12 -9.28 7.33
N MET A 315 -10.86 -8.43 6.31
CA MET A 315 -9.56 -8.31 5.68
C MET A 315 -8.49 -7.80 6.67
N GLY A 316 -8.80 -6.77 7.45
CA GLY A 316 -7.90 -6.21 8.46
C GLY A 316 -7.41 -7.24 9.49
N LEU A 317 -8.24 -8.23 9.85
CA LEU A 317 -7.84 -9.35 10.72
C LEU A 317 -6.69 -10.17 10.13
N THR A 318 -6.55 -10.22 8.81
CA THR A 318 -5.50 -11.01 8.15
C THR A 318 -4.15 -10.28 8.10
N PHE A 319 -4.12 -8.96 8.05
CA PHE A 319 -2.89 -8.18 7.81
C PHE A 319 -1.77 -8.47 8.78
N THR A 320 -2.02 -8.22 10.06
CA THR A 320 -0.99 -8.37 11.10
C THR A 320 -0.60 -9.84 11.28
N SER A 321 -1.60 -10.73 11.30
CA SER A 321 -1.40 -12.16 11.52
C SER A 321 -0.69 -12.84 10.36
N SER A 322 -1.07 -12.57 9.11
CA SER A 322 -0.42 -13.17 7.94
C SER A 322 0.99 -12.63 7.73
N THR A 323 1.23 -11.34 8.00
CA THR A 323 2.58 -10.77 8.00
C THR A 323 3.47 -11.48 9.01
N ALA A 324 3.01 -11.69 10.25
CA ALA A 324 3.76 -12.39 11.27
C ALA A 324 4.07 -13.85 10.88
N LEU A 325 3.09 -14.55 10.28
CA LEU A 325 3.25 -15.93 9.82
C LEU A 325 4.21 -16.05 8.64
N ALA A 326 4.12 -15.15 7.67
CA ALA A 326 5.03 -15.10 6.52
C ALA A 326 6.46 -14.80 6.96
N MET A 327 6.65 -13.74 7.78
CA MET A 327 7.98 -13.36 8.27
C MET A 327 8.56 -14.44 9.20
N GLY A 328 7.72 -15.10 10.01
CA GLY A 328 8.13 -16.23 10.84
C GLY A 328 8.65 -17.42 10.05
N ALA A 329 8.09 -17.66 8.84
CA ALA A 329 8.53 -18.73 7.95
C ALA A 329 9.86 -18.45 7.25
N ALA A 330 10.27 -17.19 7.11
CA ALA A 330 11.48 -16.79 6.37
C ALA A 330 12.44 -15.93 7.22
N ARG A 331 12.60 -16.26 8.51
CA ARG A 331 13.40 -15.47 9.47
C ARG A 331 14.84 -15.25 9.05
N GLU A 332 15.47 -16.26 8.45
CA GLU A 332 16.87 -16.19 7.98
C GLU A 332 17.09 -15.14 6.88
N TYR A 333 16.02 -14.84 6.11
CA TYR A 333 16.02 -13.90 4.99
C TYR A 333 15.04 -12.75 5.23
N ALA A 334 14.92 -12.27 6.47
CA ALA A 334 13.87 -11.34 6.88
C ALA A 334 13.78 -10.07 6.00
N GLY A 335 14.93 -9.48 5.62
CA GLY A 335 14.97 -8.31 4.73
C GLY A 335 14.41 -8.61 3.34
N THR A 336 14.88 -9.69 2.72
CA THR A 336 14.43 -10.18 1.42
C THR A 336 12.93 -10.54 1.46
N ALA A 337 12.50 -11.26 2.49
CA ALA A 337 11.12 -11.66 2.69
C ALA A 337 10.19 -10.44 2.84
N SER A 338 10.59 -9.43 3.61
CA SER A 338 9.82 -8.20 3.79
C SER A 338 9.67 -7.40 2.48
N ALA A 339 10.75 -7.26 1.71
CA ALA A 339 10.73 -6.58 0.41
C ALA A 339 9.81 -7.30 -0.58
N MET A 340 9.91 -8.63 -0.65
CA MET A 340 9.08 -9.46 -1.53
C MET A 340 7.60 -9.44 -1.12
N LEU A 341 7.30 -9.49 0.18
CA LEU A 341 5.94 -9.38 0.68
C LEU A 341 5.29 -8.07 0.24
N GLY A 342 5.98 -6.95 0.42
CA GLY A 342 5.48 -5.65 -0.04
C GLY A 342 5.32 -5.58 -1.56
N ALA A 343 6.32 -6.04 -2.32
CA ALA A 343 6.28 -6.05 -3.78
C ALA A 343 5.13 -6.92 -4.31
N ILE A 344 4.92 -8.12 -3.77
CA ILE A 344 3.83 -9.01 -4.17
C ILE A 344 2.48 -8.38 -3.83
N CYS A 345 2.30 -7.83 -2.63
CA CYS A 345 1.05 -7.16 -2.25
C CYS A 345 0.68 -6.01 -3.19
N PHE A 346 1.62 -5.15 -3.55
CA PHE A 346 1.38 -4.07 -4.51
C PHE A 346 1.17 -4.57 -5.94
N SER A 347 1.84 -5.67 -6.33
CA SER A 347 1.62 -6.31 -7.64
C SER A 347 0.19 -6.82 -7.78
N PHE A 348 -0.36 -7.46 -6.73
CA PHE A 348 -1.77 -7.87 -6.73
C PHE A 348 -2.71 -6.66 -6.86
N GLY A 349 -2.41 -5.55 -6.18
CA GLY A 349 -3.13 -4.30 -6.35
C GLY A 349 -3.10 -3.81 -7.79
N GLY A 350 -1.91 -3.80 -8.40
CA GLY A 350 -1.74 -3.41 -9.80
C GLY A 350 -2.49 -4.30 -10.79
N ILE A 351 -2.59 -5.62 -10.54
CA ILE A 351 -3.32 -6.54 -11.40
C ILE A 351 -4.84 -6.37 -11.24
N VAL A 352 -5.30 -6.19 -10.01
CA VAL A 352 -6.72 -6.19 -9.68
C VAL A 352 -7.43 -4.87 -9.98
N SER A 353 -6.74 -3.74 -9.76
CA SER A 353 -7.33 -2.39 -9.95
C SER A 353 -7.99 -2.17 -11.31
N PRO A 354 -7.39 -2.52 -12.46
CA PRO A 354 -8.05 -2.28 -13.76
C PRO A 354 -9.21 -3.23 -14.03
N LEU A 355 -9.26 -4.39 -13.35
CA LEU A 355 -10.31 -5.40 -13.58
C LEU A 355 -11.69 -4.90 -13.12
N VAL A 356 -11.76 -4.06 -12.10
CA VAL A 356 -13.02 -3.51 -11.59
C VAL A 356 -13.62 -2.44 -12.52
N GLY A 357 -12.86 -1.92 -13.47
CA GLY A 357 -13.34 -0.97 -14.48
C GLY A 357 -13.73 -1.61 -15.81
N ILE A 358 -13.70 -2.95 -15.93
CA ILE A 358 -14.05 -3.66 -17.17
C ILE A 358 -15.55 -3.93 -17.20
N GLY A 359 -16.24 -3.32 -18.17
CA GLY A 359 -17.69 -3.45 -18.33
C GLY A 359 -18.47 -2.69 -17.23
N ASP A 360 -19.43 -3.35 -16.61
CA ASP A 360 -20.20 -2.77 -15.52
C ASP A 360 -19.38 -2.78 -14.22
N THR A 361 -19.11 -1.60 -13.66
CA THR A 361 -18.25 -1.44 -12.48
C THR A 361 -18.80 -2.13 -11.23
N LEU A 362 -20.14 -2.21 -11.08
CA LEU A 362 -20.78 -2.88 -9.94
C LEU A 362 -20.55 -4.40 -9.99
N LEU A 363 -20.86 -4.98 -11.14
CA LEU A 363 -20.74 -6.44 -11.35
C LEU A 363 -19.28 -6.88 -11.32
N SER A 364 -18.39 -6.14 -12.00
CA SER A 364 -16.96 -6.47 -12.01
C SER A 364 -16.33 -6.36 -10.64
N THR A 365 -16.69 -5.35 -9.84
CA THR A 365 -16.22 -5.21 -8.46
C THR A 365 -16.66 -6.38 -7.59
N GLY A 366 -17.95 -6.76 -7.64
CA GLY A 366 -18.47 -7.90 -6.90
C GLY A 366 -17.78 -9.21 -7.27
N ALA A 367 -17.58 -9.46 -8.57
CA ALA A 367 -16.87 -10.64 -9.07
C ALA A 367 -15.42 -10.69 -8.57
N VAL A 368 -14.72 -9.57 -8.64
CA VAL A 368 -13.32 -9.46 -8.18
C VAL A 368 -13.23 -9.69 -6.66
N PHE A 369 -14.14 -9.14 -5.86
CA PHE A 369 -14.19 -9.41 -4.42
C PHE A 369 -14.32 -10.91 -4.12
N ILE A 370 -15.24 -11.61 -4.78
CA ILE A 370 -15.43 -13.06 -4.60
C ILE A 370 -14.16 -13.83 -4.99
N VAL A 371 -13.61 -13.56 -6.16
CA VAL A 371 -12.43 -14.27 -6.68
C VAL A 371 -11.24 -14.07 -5.75
N CYS A 372 -10.96 -12.83 -5.35
CA CYS A 372 -9.86 -12.53 -4.44
C CYS A 372 -10.07 -13.15 -3.06
N ALA A 373 -11.27 -13.07 -2.48
CA ALA A 373 -11.57 -13.67 -1.18
C ALA A 373 -11.45 -15.21 -1.22
N LEU A 374 -11.93 -15.84 -2.28
CA LEU A 374 -11.83 -17.29 -2.48
C LEU A 374 -10.37 -17.73 -2.64
N CYS A 375 -9.61 -17.07 -3.49
CA CYS A 375 -8.18 -17.35 -3.69
C CYS A 375 -7.37 -17.11 -2.42
N SER A 376 -7.68 -16.06 -1.65
CA SER A 376 -7.09 -15.80 -0.34
C SER A 376 -7.32 -16.97 0.62
N TRP A 377 -8.56 -17.48 0.69
CA TRP A 377 -8.90 -18.63 1.53
C TRP A 377 -8.24 -19.92 1.03
N LEU A 378 -8.24 -20.18 -0.28
CA LEU A 378 -7.59 -21.36 -0.87
C LEU A 378 -6.08 -21.38 -0.65
N SER A 379 -5.43 -20.22 -0.67
CA SER A 379 -3.98 -20.11 -0.41
C SER A 379 -3.59 -20.65 0.96
N LEU A 380 -4.47 -20.57 1.97
CA LEU A 380 -4.22 -21.16 3.29
C LEU A 380 -4.19 -22.69 3.29
N ARG A 381 -4.81 -23.35 2.29
CA ARG A 381 -4.79 -24.81 2.17
C ARG A 381 -3.45 -25.33 1.62
N ILE A 382 -2.69 -24.48 0.97
CA ILE A 382 -1.34 -24.77 0.46
C ILE A 382 -0.32 -24.76 1.62
N ALA A 383 -0.61 -24.03 2.71
CA ALA A 383 0.26 -23.99 3.89
C ALA A 383 0.30 -25.37 4.56
N PRO A 384 1.50 -25.95 4.76
CA PRO A 384 1.62 -27.19 5.52
C PRO A 384 1.03 -27.01 6.92
N ARG A 385 0.16 -27.94 7.35
CA ARG A 385 -0.40 -27.91 8.70
C ARG A 385 0.72 -28.07 9.72
N HIS A 386 0.83 -27.15 10.67
CA HIS A 386 1.71 -27.33 11.79
C HIS A 386 1.23 -28.47 12.67
N THR A 387 2.01 -29.54 12.74
CA THR A 387 2.03 -30.38 13.91
C THR A 387 2.79 -29.59 14.99
N ALA A 388 2.04 -29.18 16.03
CA ALA A 388 2.49 -28.73 17.32
C ALA A 388 3.42 -27.49 17.40
N PHE A 389 2.87 -26.32 17.76
CA PHE A 389 3.46 -25.55 18.83
C PHE A 389 3.14 -26.28 20.14
N ALA A 390 3.90 -27.32 20.45
CA ALA A 390 3.97 -27.87 21.78
C ALA A 390 5.11 -27.13 22.50
N ALA A 391 4.74 -26.40 23.52
CA ALA A 391 5.50 -26.03 24.71
C ALA A 391 7.01 -25.71 24.54
N ALA A 392 7.38 -24.44 24.65
CA ALA A 392 8.50 -23.97 25.45
C ALA A 392 8.12 -22.59 26.03
#